data_ad9dd0ce34bb05c52bdd3901a435f04e
#
_entry.id   ad9dd0ce34bb05c52bdd3901a435f04e
#
_cell.length_a   1.000
_cell.length_b   1.000
_cell.length_c   1.000
_cell.angle_alpha   90.00
_cell.angle_beta   90.00
_cell.angle_gamma   90.00
#
_symmetry.space_group_name_H-M   'P 1'
#
loop_
_entity.id
_entity.type
_entity.pdbx_description
1 polymer ?
#
loop_
_entity_poly.entity_id
_entity_poly.type
_entity_poly.pdbx_seq_one_letter_code
_entity_poly.pdbx_strand_id
1 'polypeptide(L)'
;VKTAWENGANRVELNSALYLGGLTPSLANLLCAKEQCDISVVTMVRPRGGGFYYSEEEYKTMLLDARMLLDHGADGIAFGFLKADHTLDVMRTKEMLALIHEKGKEAVFHRAFDCVVQQEHAVETLISLGTDRILTSGGAPDVWTGRKQLQWLQSQYGNEITFLAGSGVNAENVIDLMEYTKVEQVH
;
A
#
# COMPACT_ATOMS: atom_id res chain seq x y z
N VAL A 1 -13.79 -6.75 -7.03
CA VAL A 1 -12.73 -7.50 -7.75
C VAL A 1 -13.19 -7.81 -9.17
N LYS A 2 -14.27 -8.58 -9.34
CA LYS A 2 -14.76 -9.05 -10.64
C LYS A 2 -14.91 -7.92 -11.68
N THR A 3 -15.59 -6.84 -11.33
CA THR A 3 -15.78 -5.69 -12.22
C THR A 3 -14.45 -5.07 -12.66
N ALA A 4 -13.47 -4.96 -11.76
CA ALA A 4 -12.15 -4.43 -12.09
C ALA A 4 -11.42 -5.36 -13.09
N TRP A 5 -11.44 -6.67 -12.83
CA TRP A 5 -10.86 -7.68 -13.73
C TRP A 5 -11.50 -7.66 -15.13
N GLU A 6 -12.84 -7.65 -15.20
CA GLU A 6 -13.59 -7.60 -16.46
C GLU A 6 -13.32 -6.31 -17.27
N ASN A 7 -12.87 -5.23 -16.62
CA ASN A 7 -12.50 -3.97 -17.26
C ASN A 7 -10.98 -3.79 -17.42
N GLY A 8 -10.20 -4.87 -17.30
CA GLY A 8 -8.79 -4.89 -17.67
C GLY A 8 -7.82 -4.38 -16.59
N ALA A 9 -8.24 -4.30 -15.33
CA ALA A 9 -7.29 -4.02 -14.25
C ALA A 9 -6.27 -5.15 -14.13
N ASN A 10 -4.99 -4.80 -13.94
CA ASN A 10 -3.90 -5.75 -13.77
C ASN A 10 -3.78 -6.26 -12.34
N ARG A 11 -4.25 -5.48 -11.38
CA ARG A 11 -4.18 -5.75 -9.94
C ARG A 11 -5.34 -5.07 -9.22
N VAL A 12 -5.73 -5.62 -8.09
CA VAL A 12 -6.65 -4.98 -7.16
C VAL A 12 -6.05 -4.97 -5.76
N GLU A 13 -6.38 -3.94 -4.99
CA GLU A 13 -6.17 -3.96 -3.54
C GLU A 13 -7.49 -4.35 -2.87
N LEU A 14 -7.49 -5.47 -2.16
CA LEU A 14 -8.66 -5.99 -1.48
C LEU A 14 -8.73 -5.43 -0.06
N ASN A 15 -9.78 -4.67 0.19
CA ASN A 15 -10.06 -3.99 1.46
C ASN A 15 -11.43 -4.34 2.00
N SER A 16 -11.61 -4.18 3.30
CA SER A 16 -12.91 -3.95 3.93
C SER A 16 -13.01 -2.49 4.42
N ALA A 17 -14.20 -2.04 4.78
CA ALA A 17 -14.45 -0.75 5.44
C ALA A 17 -13.73 0.44 4.76
N LEU A 18 -13.90 0.64 3.46
CA LEU A 18 -13.24 1.72 2.69
C LEU A 18 -13.50 3.12 3.27
N TYR A 19 -14.66 3.34 3.91
CA TYR A 19 -14.97 4.59 4.59
C TYR A 19 -14.07 4.90 5.81
N LEU A 20 -13.33 3.90 6.32
CA LEU A 20 -12.28 4.04 7.33
C LEU A 20 -10.86 4.11 6.71
N GLY A 21 -10.77 4.20 5.39
CA GLY A 21 -9.51 4.21 4.65
C GLY A 21 -8.96 2.81 4.33
N GLY A 22 -9.79 1.78 4.36
CA GLY A 22 -9.42 0.40 4.12
C GLY A 22 -8.92 -0.33 5.38
N LEU A 23 -9.49 -1.49 5.67
CA LEU A 23 -9.09 -2.40 6.75
C LEU A 23 -8.84 -3.80 6.18
N THR A 24 -8.25 -4.68 7.01
CA THR A 24 -8.03 -6.09 6.67
C THR A 24 -9.34 -6.73 6.18
N PRO A 25 -9.37 -7.33 4.97
CA PRO A 25 -10.54 -8.07 4.50
C PRO A 25 -10.65 -9.41 5.22
N SER A 26 -11.84 -10.01 5.23
CA SER A 26 -11.94 -11.40 5.68
C SER A 26 -11.21 -12.35 4.72
N LEU A 27 -10.68 -13.45 5.26
CA LEU A 27 -10.06 -14.50 4.45
C LEU A 27 -11.05 -15.03 3.38
N ALA A 28 -12.33 -15.15 3.73
CA ALA A 28 -13.35 -15.59 2.78
C ALA A 28 -13.49 -14.66 1.57
N ASN A 29 -13.33 -13.34 1.75
CA ASN A 29 -13.35 -12.39 0.65
C ASN A 29 -12.16 -12.60 -0.30
N LEU A 30 -10.97 -12.90 0.23
CA LEU A 30 -9.81 -13.25 -0.60
C LEU A 30 -10.05 -14.55 -1.38
N LEU A 31 -10.49 -15.61 -0.70
CA LEU A 31 -10.76 -16.91 -1.35
C LEU A 31 -11.78 -16.77 -2.48
N CYS A 32 -12.90 -16.09 -2.24
CA CYS A 32 -13.91 -15.82 -3.28
C CYS A 32 -13.34 -14.99 -4.44
N ALA A 33 -12.48 -14.01 -4.17
CA ALA A 33 -11.85 -13.20 -5.21
C ALA A 33 -10.92 -14.04 -6.10
N LYS A 34 -10.09 -14.88 -5.48
CA LYS A 34 -9.13 -15.76 -6.19
C LYS A 34 -9.82 -16.89 -6.96
N GLU A 35 -10.95 -17.40 -6.46
CA GLU A 35 -11.75 -18.41 -7.16
C GLU A 35 -12.41 -17.85 -8.44
N GLN A 36 -12.87 -16.60 -8.41
CA GLN A 36 -13.69 -16.02 -9.48
C GLN A 36 -12.87 -15.23 -10.52
N CYS A 37 -11.67 -14.79 -10.20
CA CYS A 37 -10.92 -13.84 -11.02
C CYS A 37 -9.44 -14.22 -11.11
N ASP A 38 -8.92 -14.28 -12.33
CA ASP A 38 -7.48 -14.41 -12.58
C ASP A 38 -6.84 -13.02 -12.61
N ILE A 39 -6.68 -12.44 -11.42
CA ILE A 39 -6.09 -11.11 -11.22
C ILE A 39 -5.18 -11.13 -10.01
N SER A 40 -4.12 -10.33 -10.02
CA SER A 40 -3.28 -10.12 -8.84
C SER A 40 -4.06 -9.42 -7.72
N VAL A 41 -4.07 -10.00 -6.52
CA VAL A 41 -4.79 -9.47 -5.35
C VAL A 41 -3.80 -9.13 -4.24
N VAL A 42 -3.55 -7.85 -4.06
CA VAL A 42 -2.87 -7.31 -2.87
C VAL A 42 -3.93 -7.14 -1.77
N THR A 43 -3.64 -7.59 -0.55
CA THR A 43 -4.59 -7.47 0.56
C THR A 43 -4.13 -6.43 1.57
N MET A 44 -5.06 -5.61 2.05
CA MET A 44 -4.79 -4.70 3.16
C MET A 44 -4.59 -5.48 4.46
N VAL A 45 -3.57 -5.12 5.22
CA VAL A 45 -3.38 -5.56 6.60
C VAL A 45 -3.37 -4.34 7.51
N ARG A 46 -4.55 -4.03 8.03
CA ARG A 46 -4.81 -2.89 8.92
C ARG A 46 -5.99 -3.23 9.83
N PRO A 47 -5.78 -3.40 11.14
CA PRO A 47 -6.78 -3.97 12.05
C PRO A 47 -7.90 -2.99 12.40
N ARG A 48 -7.65 -1.67 12.30
CA ARG A 48 -8.61 -0.60 12.66
C ARG A 48 -8.39 0.69 11.89
N GLY A 49 -9.37 1.55 11.89
CA GLY A 49 -9.23 2.95 11.48
C GLY A 49 -8.36 3.78 12.43
N GLY A 50 -8.11 5.03 12.10
CA GLY A 50 -7.23 5.93 12.84
C GLY A 50 -5.78 5.86 12.40
N GLY A 51 -4.86 6.23 13.30
CA GLY A 51 -3.43 6.33 13.01
C GLY A 51 -2.73 4.99 12.80
N PHE A 52 -1.44 5.04 12.51
CA PHE A 52 -0.61 3.91 12.10
C PHE A 52 0.42 3.49 13.17
N TYR A 53 0.25 3.98 14.39
CA TYR A 53 0.95 3.52 15.58
C TYR A 53 0.07 2.48 16.27
N TYR A 54 0.57 1.27 16.42
CA TYR A 54 -0.18 0.10 16.89
C TYR A 54 0.37 -0.44 18.21
N SER A 55 -0.52 -1.01 19.04
CA SER A 55 -0.10 -1.77 20.22
C SER A 55 0.62 -3.06 19.83
N GLU A 56 1.21 -3.76 20.80
CA GLU A 56 1.84 -5.06 20.55
C GLU A 56 0.81 -6.13 20.13
N GLU A 57 -0.40 -6.08 20.67
CA GLU A 57 -1.49 -7.01 20.35
C GLU A 57 -2.00 -6.76 18.92
N GLU A 58 -2.19 -5.48 18.55
CA GLU A 58 -2.56 -5.10 17.18
C GLU A 58 -1.48 -5.54 16.19
N TYR A 59 -0.22 -5.30 16.50
CA TYR A 59 0.89 -5.71 15.64
C TYR A 59 0.96 -7.23 15.45
N LYS A 60 0.82 -8.01 16.53
CA LYS A 60 0.74 -9.49 16.45
C LYS A 60 -0.43 -9.95 15.58
N THR A 61 -1.59 -9.30 15.72
CA THR A 61 -2.76 -9.57 14.88
C THR A 61 -2.44 -9.30 13.41
N MET A 62 -1.78 -8.19 13.09
CA MET A 62 -1.39 -7.85 11.73
C MET A 62 -0.42 -8.89 11.12
N LEU A 63 0.55 -9.39 11.88
CA LEU A 63 1.45 -10.45 11.40
C LEU A 63 0.70 -11.77 11.13
N LEU A 64 -0.27 -12.12 11.98
CA LEU A 64 -1.10 -13.32 11.78
C LEU A 64 -2.00 -13.16 10.57
N ASP A 65 -2.68 -12.02 10.41
CA ASP A 65 -3.50 -11.71 9.23
C ASP A 65 -2.68 -11.80 7.94
N ALA A 66 -1.49 -11.16 7.92
CA ALA A 66 -0.60 -11.20 6.76
C ALA A 66 -0.23 -12.64 6.40
N ARG A 67 0.18 -13.44 7.38
CA ARG A 67 0.52 -14.86 7.18
C ARG A 67 -0.65 -15.66 6.62
N MET A 68 -1.83 -15.51 7.23
CA MET A 68 -3.03 -16.22 6.78
C MET A 68 -3.42 -15.83 5.35
N LEU A 69 -3.39 -14.56 5.02
CA LEU A 69 -3.74 -14.06 3.68
C LEU A 69 -2.72 -14.54 2.63
N LEU A 70 -1.43 -14.50 2.94
CA LEU A 70 -0.37 -14.99 2.05
C LEU A 70 -0.45 -16.51 1.82
N ASP A 71 -0.69 -17.30 2.88
CA ASP A 71 -0.83 -18.76 2.81
C ASP A 71 -2.05 -19.19 1.98
N HIS A 72 -3.03 -18.28 1.80
CA HIS A 72 -4.25 -18.54 1.06
C HIS A 72 -4.35 -17.78 -0.27
N GLY A 73 -3.21 -17.35 -0.82
CA GLY A 73 -3.12 -16.91 -2.20
C GLY A 73 -3.17 -15.40 -2.43
N ALA A 74 -3.00 -14.58 -1.40
CA ALA A 74 -2.71 -13.16 -1.62
C ALA A 74 -1.40 -13.01 -2.42
N ASP A 75 -1.40 -12.10 -3.39
CA ASP A 75 -0.24 -11.83 -4.24
C ASP A 75 0.65 -10.72 -3.66
N GLY A 76 0.19 -10.06 -2.63
CA GLY A 76 0.91 -9.05 -1.89
C GLY A 76 0.15 -8.56 -0.66
N ILE A 77 0.84 -7.78 0.16
CA ILE A 77 0.27 -7.16 1.37
C ILE A 77 0.49 -5.65 1.32
N ALA A 78 -0.59 -4.88 1.55
CA ALA A 78 -0.53 -3.45 1.81
C ALA A 78 -0.57 -3.21 3.33
N PHE A 79 0.45 -2.54 3.85
CA PHE A 79 0.63 -2.32 5.29
C PHE A 79 1.38 -1.01 5.55
N GLY A 80 1.53 -0.61 6.81
CA GLY A 80 2.38 0.52 7.20
C GLY A 80 2.40 0.73 8.70
N PHE A 81 3.59 0.96 9.24
CA PHE A 81 3.85 1.13 10.66
C PHE A 81 4.57 2.45 10.93
N LEU A 82 4.01 3.26 11.80
CA LEU A 82 4.64 4.47 12.31
C LEU A 82 4.82 4.37 13.81
N LYS A 83 5.79 5.09 14.34
CA LYS A 83 5.94 5.33 15.78
C LYS A 83 5.00 6.44 16.22
N ALA A 84 4.89 6.66 17.53
CA ALA A 84 4.05 7.70 18.12
C ALA A 84 4.45 9.13 17.68
N ASP A 85 5.71 9.34 17.30
CA ASP A 85 6.26 10.58 16.77
C ASP A 85 6.12 10.73 15.25
N HIS A 86 5.35 9.85 14.61
CA HIS A 86 5.16 9.79 13.16
C HIS A 86 6.43 9.50 12.34
N THR A 87 7.50 8.99 12.94
CA THR A 87 8.61 8.40 12.20
C THR A 87 8.27 6.97 11.78
N LEU A 88 8.97 6.45 10.77
CA LEU A 88 8.82 5.07 10.32
C LEU A 88 9.21 4.08 11.43
N ASP A 89 8.37 3.09 11.72
CA ASP A 89 8.74 1.97 12.57
C ASP A 89 9.52 0.93 11.76
N VAL A 90 10.82 1.15 11.69
CA VAL A 90 11.75 0.36 10.88
C VAL A 90 11.75 -1.12 11.28
N MET A 91 11.68 -1.41 12.60
CA MET A 91 11.74 -2.80 13.08
C MET A 91 10.52 -3.60 12.64
N ARG A 92 9.33 -3.07 12.87
CA ARG A 92 8.07 -3.72 12.47
C ARG A 92 7.92 -3.79 10.95
N THR A 93 8.36 -2.76 10.24
CA THR A 93 8.37 -2.75 8.77
C THR A 93 9.28 -3.85 8.22
N LYS A 94 10.50 -3.98 8.75
CA LYS A 94 11.45 -5.02 8.33
C LYS A 94 10.90 -6.44 8.58
N GLU A 95 10.27 -6.69 9.72
CA GLU A 95 9.70 -8.00 10.04
C GLU A 95 8.54 -8.34 9.09
N MET A 96 7.65 -7.39 8.80
CA MET A 96 6.55 -7.59 7.85
C MET A 96 7.09 -7.84 6.42
N LEU A 97 8.08 -7.08 5.97
CA LEU A 97 8.74 -7.29 4.67
C LEU A 97 9.36 -8.69 4.57
N ALA A 98 10.06 -9.13 5.61
CA ALA A 98 10.64 -10.47 5.64
C ALA A 98 9.57 -11.56 5.50
N LEU A 99 8.45 -11.44 6.21
CA LEU A 99 7.31 -12.36 6.11
C LEU A 99 6.73 -12.42 4.69
N ILE A 100 6.57 -11.26 4.03
CA ILE A 100 6.01 -11.17 2.68
C ILE A 100 6.97 -11.76 1.65
N HIS A 101 8.24 -11.37 1.71
CA HIS A 101 9.26 -11.80 0.76
C HIS A 101 9.65 -13.27 0.91
N GLU A 102 9.57 -13.86 2.13
CA GLU A 102 9.73 -15.31 2.33
C GLU A 102 8.73 -16.12 1.48
N LYS A 103 7.56 -15.56 1.22
CA LYS A 103 6.53 -16.15 0.34
C LYS A 103 6.68 -15.78 -1.13
N GLY A 104 7.70 -14.98 -1.51
CA GLY A 104 7.89 -14.47 -2.87
C GLY A 104 6.78 -13.53 -3.32
N LYS A 105 6.18 -12.76 -2.40
CA LYS A 105 5.04 -11.88 -2.65
C LYS A 105 5.43 -10.40 -2.53
N GLU A 106 4.56 -9.51 -3.05
CA GLU A 106 4.81 -8.08 -3.12
C GLU A 106 4.44 -7.34 -1.82
N ALA A 107 5.25 -6.38 -1.44
CA ALA A 107 5.07 -5.55 -0.26
C ALA A 107 4.75 -4.11 -0.67
N VAL A 108 3.58 -3.61 -0.29
CA VAL A 108 3.15 -2.23 -0.54
C VAL A 108 3.09 -1.47 0.78
N PHE A 109 3.96 -0.47 0.96
CA PHE A 109 3.82 0.45 2.08
C PHE A 109 2.71 1.45 1.76
N HIS A 110 1.59 1.35 2.45
CA HIS A 110 0.39 2.12 2.14
C HIS A 110 0.49 3.60 2.58
N ARG A 111 -0.63 4.33 2.56
CA ARG A 111 -0.71 5.76 2.86
C ARG A 111 -0.31 6.19 4.28
N ALA A 112 0.19 5.30 5.14
CA ALA A 112 0.96 5.70 6.32
C ALA A 112 2.16 6.56 5.92
N PHE A 113 2.69 6.37 4.70
CA PHE A 113 3.74 7.21 4.12
C PHE A 113 3.35 8.69 4.04
N ASP A 114 2.09 9.00 3.78
CA ASP A 114 1.60 10.39 3.73
C ASP A 114 1.59 11.08 5.11
N CYS A 115 1.72 10.30 6.20
CA CYS A 115 1.71 10.78 7.58
C CYS A 115 3.10 10.86 8.22
N VAL A 116 4.17 10.48 7.52
CA VAL A 116 5.52 10.56 8.08
C VAL A 116 6.02 12.00 8.13
N VAL A 117 6.78 12.33 9.19
CA VAL A 117 7.31 13.69 9.37
C VAL A 117 8.46 14.03 8.41
N GLN A 118 9.17 13.04 7.88
CA GLN A 118 10.32 13.20 6.97
C GLN A 118 10.20 12.18 5.82
N GLN A 119 9.45 12.54 4.77
CA GLN A 119 9.19 11.64 3.64
C GLN A 119 10.47 11.20 2.91
N GLU A 120 11.43 12.11 2.73
CA GLU A 120 12.71 11.82 2.08
C GLU A 120 13.48 10.72 2.82
N HIS A 121 13.66 10.85 4.12
CA HIS A 121 14.30 9.82 4.92
C HIS A 121 13.51 8.51 4.97
N ALA A 122 12.16 8.61 4.98
CA ALA A 122 11.30 7.42 4.98
C ALA A 122 11.40 6.64 3.67
N VAL A 123 11.41 7.31 2.50
CA VAL A 123 11.56 6.63 1.21
C VAL A 123 12.91 5.94 1.08
N GLU A 124 14.00 6.60 1.45
CA GLU A 124 15.35 6.01 1.46
C GLU A 124 15.41 4.76 2.34
N THR A 125 14.78 4.84 3.52
CA THR A 125 14.71 3.70 4.44
C THR A 125 13.88 2.57 3.84
N LEU A 126 12.71 2.84 3.26
CA LEU A 126 11.86 1.83 2.63
C LEU A 126 12.55 1.14 1.44
N ILE A 127 13.30 1.90 0.62
CA ILE A 127 14.15 1.35 -0.44
C ILE A 127 15.20 0.41 0.15
N SER A 128 15.93 0.85 1.17
CA SER A 128 16.98 0.04 1.81
C SER A 128 16.46 -1.25 2.44
N LEU A 129 15.19 -1.26 2.86
CA LEU A 129 14.50 -2.43 3.40
C LEU A 129 13.93 -3.35 2.31
N GLY A 130 13.94 -2.94 1.04
CA GLY A 130 13.46 -3.72 -0.09
C GLY A 130 11.93 -3.67 -0.28
N THR A 131 11.28 -2.56 0.10
CA THR A 131 9.86 -2.36 -0.19
C THR A 131 9.63 -2.27 -1.70
N ASP A 132 8.63 -2.98 -2.23
CA ASP A 132 8.39 -3.00 -3.68
C ASP A 132 7.66 -1.76 -4.17
N ARG A 133 6.68 -1.25 -3.38
CA ARG A 133 5.85 -0.09 -3.74
C ARG A 133 5.52 0.79 -2.55
N ILE A 134 5.34 2.07 -2.82
CA ILE A 134 4.77 3.05 -1.88
C ILE A 134 3.48 3.61 -2.46
N LEU A 135 2.36 3.40 -1.78
CA LEU A 135 1.08 4.07 -2.09
C LEU A 135 1.05 5.42 -1.40
N THR A 136 0.93 6.48 -2.18
CA THR A 136 0.98 7.86 -1.65
C THR A 136 0.11 8.82 -2.44
N SER A 137 -0.36 9.85 -1.76
CA SER A 137 -0.95 11.05 -2.37
C SER A 137 0.01 12.24 -2.40
N GLY A 138 1.32 12.01 -2.15
CA GLY A 138 2.31 13.08 -2.02
C GLY A 138 2.21 13.84 -0.69
N GLY A 139 1.74 13.18 0.38
CA GLY A 139 1.59 13.80 1.71
C GLY A 139 0.42 14.80 1.83
N ALA A 140 -0.49 14.83 0.85
CA ALA A 140 -1.65 15.71 0.81
C ALA A 140 -2.95 14.92 1.01
N PRO A 141 -4.10 15.58 1.27
CA PRO A 141 -5.39 14.91 1.41
C PRO A 141 -5.78 14.08 0.18
N ASP A 142 -5.45 14.56 -1.00
CA ASP A 142 -5.68 13.91 -2.29
C ASP A 142 -4.44 14.03 -3.21
N VAL A 143 -4.35 13.15 -4.19
CA VAL A 143 -3.21 13.04 -5.10
C VAL A 143 -3.03 14.26 -6.01
N TRP A 144 -4.13 14.95 -6.36
CA TRP A 144 -4.06 16.14 -7.21
C TRP A 144 -3.40 17.31 -6.48
N THR A 145 -3.76 17.49 -5.22
CA THR A 145 -3.13 18.46 -4.33
C THR A 145 -1.65 18.13 -4.10
N GLY A 146 -1.32 16.86 -3.88
CA GLY A 146 0.04 16.39 -3.62
C GLY A 146 0.90 16.11 -4.86
N ARG A 147 0.40 16.34 -6.09
CA ARG A 147 1.09 15.95 -7.33
C ARG A 147 2.50 16.53 -7.49
N LYS A 148 2.79 17.71 -6.94
CA LYS A 148 4.14 18.30 -7.00
C LYS A 148 5.13 17.49 -6.18
N GLN A 149 4.75 17.09 -4.97
CA GLN A 149 5.58 16.25 -4.11
C GLN A 149 5.75 14.86 -4.73
N LEU A 150 4.66 14.30 -5.30
CA LEU A 150 4.71 13.01 -5.97
C LEU A 150 5.64 13.05 -7.21
N GLN A 151 5.59 14.13 -8.02
CA GLN A 151 6.52 14.34 -9.12
C GLN A 151 7.97 14.39 -8.63
N TRP A 152 8.23 15.09 -7.54
CA TRP A 152 9.57 15.17 -6.95
C TRP A 152 10.04 13.79 -6.48
N LEU A 153 9.22 13.06 -5.71
CA LEU A 153 9.52 11.69 -5.26
C LEU A 153 9.83 10.77 -6.45
N GLN A 154 8.98 10.79 -7.48
CA GLN A 154 9.17 10.00 -8.70
C GLN A 154 10.48 10.36 -9.41
N SER A 155 10.83 11.65 -9.49
CA SER A 155 12.06 12.09 -10.15
C SER A 155 13.33 11.69 -9.40
N GLN A 156 13.28 11.61 -8.07
CA GLN A 156 14.43 11.27 -7.24
C GLN A 156 14.60 9.75 -7.07
N TYR A 157 13.51 9.02 -6.85
CA TYR A 157 13.54 7.63 -6.38
C TYR A 157 12.81 6.64 -7.29
N GLY A 158 12.15 7.10 -8.35
CA GLY A 158 11.34 6.24 -9.22
C GLY A 158 12.08 5.12 -9.95
N ASN A 159 13.42 5.19 -10.01
CA ASN A 159 14.25 4.10 -10.54
C ASN A 159 14.55 3.00 -9.51
N GLU A 160 14.31 3.26 -8.23
CA GLU A 160 14.65 2.37 -7.12
C GLU A 160 13.40 1.76 -6.45
N ILE A 161 12.26 2.48 -6.50
CA ILE A 161 10.99 2.03 -5.92
C ILE A 161 9.82 2.50 -6.77
N THR A 162 8.77 1.69 -6.85
CA THR A 162 7.55 2.07 -7.57
C THR A 162 6.64 2.94 -6.70
N PHE A 163 6.30 4.14 -7.16
CA PHE A 163 5.24 4.94 -6.56
C PHE A 163 3.89 4.62 -7.19
N LEU A 164 2.92 4.32 -6.33
CA LEU A 164 1.53 4.07 -6.66
C LEU A 164 0.72 5.30 -6.24
N ALA A 165 0.29 6.10 -7.22
CA ALA A 165 -0.45 7.32 -6.94
C ALA A 165 -1.89 7.00 -6.52
N GLY A 166 -2.31 7.44 -5.35
CA GLY A 166 -3.64 7.14 -4.84
C GLY A 166 -4.29 8.26 -4.04
N SER A 167 -5.57 8.09 -3.72
CA SER A 167 -6.47 9.07 -3.12
C SER A 167 -7.01 10.11 -4.11
N GLY A 168 -8.20 9.82 -4.65
CA GLY A 168 -8.92 10.74 -5.55
C GLY A 168 -8.52 10.64 -7.02
N VAL A 169 -7.82 9.57 -7.43
CA VAL A 169 -7.63 9.25 -8.85
C VAL A 169 -8.97 8.83 -9.45
N ASN A 170 -9.28 9.36 -10.62
CA ASN A 170 -10.50 9.06 -11.37
C ASN A 170 -10.27 9.24 -12.88
N ALA A 171 -11.28 8.90 -13.69
CA ALA A 171 -11.18 8.96 -15.15
C ALA A 171 -10.91 10.38 -15.71
N GLU A 172 -11.28 11.42 -14.97
CA GLU A 172 -11.13 12.82 -15.41
C GLU A 172 -9.72 13.36 -15.15
N ASN A 173 -8.98 12.81 -14.18
CA ASN A 173 -7.68 13.35 -13.78
C ASN A 173 -6.50 12.42 -13.98
N VAL A 174 -6.72 11.13 -14.24
CA VAL A 174 -5.65 10.11 -14.27
C VAL A 174 -4.60 10.41 -15.35
N ILE A 175 -5.00 10.83 -16.55
CA ILE A 175 -4.07 11.10 -17.66
C ILE A 175 -3.18 12.29 -17.31
N ASP A 176 -3.78 13.42 -16.94
CA ASP A 176 -3.03 14.62 -16.57
C ASP A 176 -2.13 14.39 -15.35
N LEU A 177 -2.59 13.59 -14.37
CA LEU A 177 -1.81 13.21 -13.21
C LEU A 177 -0.55 12.43 -13.61
N MET A 178 -0.70 11.39 -14.42
CA MET A 178 0.42 10.54 -14.86
C MET A 178 1.37 11.34 -15.77
N GLU A 179 0.86 12.16 -16.65
CA GLU A 179 1.69 13.04 -17.50
C GLU A 179 2.48 14.05 -16.69
N TYR A 180 1.88 14.60 -15.63
CA TYR A 180 2.55 15.56 -14.75
C TYR A 180 3.57 14.88 -13.83
N THR A 181 3.20 13.82 -13.15
CA THR A 181 4.01 13.18 -12.10
C THR A 181 5.03 12.19 -12.64
N LYS A 182 4.80 11.64 -13.83
CA LYS A 182 5.56 10.54 -14.45
C LYS A 182 5.48 9.22 -13.69
N VAL A 183 4.50 9.06 -12.79
CA VAL A 183 4.23 7.75 -12.17
C VAL A 183 3.63 6.80 -13.22
N GLU A 184 3.97 5.52 -13.11
CA GLU A 184 3.51 4.49 -14.04
C GLU A 184 2.31 3.71 -13.51
N GLN A 185 1.98 3.87 -12.24
CA GLN A 185 0.91 3.13 -11.57
C GLN A 185 0.01 4.08 -10.77
N VAL A 186 -1.29 3.78 -10.79
CA VAL A 186 -2.33 4.52 -10.06
C VAL A 186 -3.23 3.56 -9.27
N HIS A 187 -3.88 4.13 -8.24
CA HIS A 187 -4.77 3.41 -7.33
C HIS A 187 -6.10 4.14 -7.15
#